data_ef2792ea6b1b3023a0a56afe923aa139
#
_entry.id   ef2792ea6b1b3023a0a56afe923aa139
#
_cell.length_a   1.000
_cell.length_b   1.000
_cell.length_c   1.000
_cell.angle_alpha   90.00
_cell.angle_beta   90.00
_cell.angle_gamma   90.00
#
_symmetry.space_group_name_H-M   'P 1'
#
loop_
_entity.id
_entity.type
_entity.pdbx_description
1 polymer ?
#
loop_
_entity_poly.entity_id
_entity_poly.type
_entity_poly.pdbx_seq_one_letter_code
_entity_poly.pdbx_strand_id
1 'polypeptide(L)'
;TLYLGRRRNSHVEGYSRAESDAVLEALWAHATDHRFVYEHVWRLGDLVMWDNRSTMHRRDPFDGAARRIMHRTQIKGSGRPVAFAV
;
A
#
# COMPACT_ATOMS: atom_id res chain seq x y z
N THR A 1 -4.11 -6.63 -11.15
CA THR A 1 -3.55 -6.22 -9.86
C THR A 1 -4.66 -6.08 -8.84
N LEU A 2 -4.49 -6.69 -7.68
CA LEU A 2 -5.38 -6.51 -6.54
C LEU A 2 -4.77 -5.46 -5.60
N TYR A 3 -5.48 -4.37 -5.37
CA TYR A 3 -5.11 -3.34 -4.40
C TYR A 3 -5.94 -3.54 -3.13
N LEU A 4 -5.28 -3.90 -2.04
CA LEU A 4 -5.96 -4.25 -0.80
C LEU A 4 -5.25 -3.62 0.40
N GLY A 5 -5.67 -2.43 0.77
CA GLY A 5 -5.20 -1.76 1.97
C GLY A 5 -5.67 -2.48 3.23
N ARG A 6 -4.80 -2.64 4.21
CA ARG A 6 -5.16 -3.23 5.50
C ARG A 6 -5.91 -2.22 6.35
N ARG A 7 -7.19 -2.48 6.56
CA ARG A 7 -8.09 -1.64 7.36
C ARG A 7 -8.79 -2.45 8.43
N ARG A 8 -9.09 -1.82 9.55
CA ARG A 8 -9.97 -2.42 10.56
C ARG A 8 -11.32 -2.74 9.93
N ASN A 9 -11.88 -3.86 10.34
CA ASN A 9 -13.20 -4.32 9.90
C ASN A 9 -13.32 -4.60 8.39
N SER A 10 -12.19 -4.76 7.67
CA SER A 10 -12.24 -5.32 6.33
C SER A 10 -12.87 -6.71 6.36
N HIS A 11 -13.77 -6.97 5.43
CA HIS A 11 -14.52 -8.22 5.36
C HIS A 11 -14.76 -8.61 3.90
N VAL A 12 -14.59 -9.88 3.61
CA VAL A 12 -14.94 -10.44 2.30
C VAL A 12 -16.40 -10.83 2.31
N GLU A 13 -17.17 -10.23 1.43
CA GLU A 13 -18.59 -10.49 1.31
C GLU A 13 -18.87 -11.97 0.97
N GLY A 14 -19.87 -12.57 1.61
CA GLY A 14 -20.22 -13.97 1.43
C GLY A 14 -19.40 -14.97 2.28
N TYR A 15 -18.42 -14.51 3.03
CA TYR A 15 -17.64 -15.35 3.95
C TYR A 15 -18.04 -15.15 5.41
N SER A 16 -17.86 -16.15 6.24
CA SER A 16 -17.89 -15.95 7.70
C SER A 16 -16.74 -15.04 8.13
N ARG A 17 -16.82 -14.48 9.33
CA ARG A 17 -15.73 -13.61 9.83
C ARG A 17 -14.40 -14.35 9.86
N ALA A 18 -14.39 -15.59 10.35
CA ALA A 18 -13.17 -16.40 10.43
C ALA A 18 -12.58 -16.71 9.05
N GLU A 19 -13.42 -17.08 8.09
CA GLU A 19 -12.98 -17.33 6.71
C GLU A 19 -12.46 -16.05 6.04
N SER A 20 -13.16 -14.95 6.21
CA SER A 20 -12.75 -13.65 5.70
C SER A 20 -11.39 -13.24 6.24
N ASP A 21 -11.20 -13.33 7.55
CA ASP A 21 -9.93 -12.99 8.20
C ASP A 21 -8.79 -13.87 7.69
N ALA A 22 -9.01 -15.16 7.51
CA ALA A 22 -8.01 -16.08 6.98
C ALA A 22 -7.58 -15.70 5.55
N VAL A 23 -8.54 -15.40 4.68
CA VAL A 23 -8.25 -14.99 3.29
C VAL A 23 -7.50 -13.66 3.26
N LEU A 24 -7.95 -12.66 4.00
CA LEU A 24 -7.33 -11.34 4.03
C LEU A 24 -5.92 -11.38 4.61
N GLU A 25 -5.71 -12.11 5.69
CA GLU A 25 -4.37 -12.26 6.28
C GLU A 25 -3.39 -12.96 5.32
N ALA A 26 -3.84 -13.98 4.60
CA ALA A 26 -3.02 -14.65 3.59
C ALA A 26 -2.62 -13.70 2.45
N LEU A 27 -3.55 -12.88 1.97
CA LEU A 27 -3.29 -11.88 0.93
C LEU A 27 -2.33 -10.80 1.41
N TRP A 28 -2.51 -10.28 2.62
CA TRP A 28 -1.60 -9.28 3.19
C TRP A 28 -0.22 -9.84 3.48
N ALA A 29 -0.12 -11.05 3.97
CA ALA A 29 1.17 -11.72 4.20
C ALA A 29 1.93 -11.88 2.88
N HIS A 30 1.25 -12.27 1.81
CA HIS A 30 1.85 -12.36 0.49
C HIS A 30 2.30 -10.98 -0.04
N ALA A 31 1.43 -9.98 0.03
CA ALA A 31 1.71 -8.64 -0.48
C ALA A 31 2.87 -7.94 0.26
N THR A 32 3.08 -8.28 1.53
CA THR A 32 4.16 -7.71 2.36
C THR A 32 5.39 -8.61 2.49
N ASP A 33 5.45 -9.69 1.74
CA ASP A 33 6.66 -10.53 1.65
C ASP A 33 7.84 -9.67 1.17
N HIS A 34 9.00 -9.86 1.81
CA HIS A 34 10.20 -9.06 1.53
C HIS A 34 10.60 -9.05 0.04
N ARG A 35 10.24 -10.07 -0.72
CA ARG A 35 10.48 -10.15 -2.17
C ARG A 35 9.76 -9.07 -2.96
N PHE A 36 8.68 -8.51 -2.41
CA PHE A 36 7.84 -7.50 -3.05
C PHE A 36 7.93 -6.14 -2.39
N VAL A 37 8.81 -5.99 -1.40
CA VAL A 37 8.97 -4.75 -0.63
C VAL A 37 10.25 -4.05 -1.04
N TYR A 38 10.11 -2.79 -1.41
CA TYR A 38 11.22 -1.86 -1.55
C TYR A 38 11.23 -0.92 -0.35
N GLU A 39 12.35 -0.86 0.36
CA GLU A 39 12.55 0.04 1.47
C GLU A 39 13.42 1.22 1.04
N HIS A 40 12.88 2.43 1.12
CA HIS A 40 13.61 3.63 0.78
C HIS A 40 14.14 4.32 2.03
N VAL A 41 15.45 4.46 2.11
CA VAL A 41 16.13 5.26 3.14
C VAL A 41 16.34 6.66 2.60
N TRP A 42 15.58 7.61 3.13
CA TRP A 42 15.58 8.99 2.65
C TRP A 42 16.89 9.72 2.90
N ARG A 43 17.34 10.42 1.88
CA ARG A 43 18.43 11.39 1.96
C ARG A 43 17.93 12.75 1.49
N LEU A 44 18.60 13.81 1.93
CA LEU A 44 18.25 15.17 1.50
C LEU A 44 18.36 15.28 -0.03
N GLY A 45 17.33 15.83 -0.65
CA GLY A 45 17.24 15.99 -2.09
C GLY A 45 16.64 14.80 -2.84
N ASP A 46 16.30 13.70 -2.16
CA ASP A 46 15.67 12.55 -2.81
C ASP A 46 14.26 12.86 -3.31
N LEU A 47 13.97 12.35 -4.49
CA LEU A 47 12.64 12.32 -5.09
C LEU A 47 12.25 10.86 -5.30
N VAL A 48 11.11 10.45 -4.76
CA VAL A 48 10.53 9.12 -4.97
C VAL A 48 9.17 9.26 -5.63
N MET A 49 8.96 8.47 -6.66
CA MET A 49 7.67 8.41 -7.37
C MET A 49 7.20 6.96 -7.42
N TRP A 50 5.92 6.74 -7.19
CA TRP A 50 5.32 5.41 -7.29
C TRP A 50 3.91 5.47 -7.87
N ASP A 51 3.46 4.35 -8.40
CA ASP A 51 2.10 4.20 -8.92
C ASP A 51 1.16 3.78 -7.78
N ASN A 52 0.30 4.68 -7.34
CA ASN A 52 -0.69 4.42 -6.29
C ASN A 52 -1.75 3.37 -6.66
N ARG A 53 -1.88 3.03 -7.93
CA ARG A 53 -2.87 2.06 -8.41
C ARG A 53 -2.42 0.61 -8.21
N SER A 54 -1.13 0.40 -8.10
CA SER A 54 -0.53 -0.94 -8.04
C SER A 54 0.37 -1.18 -6.85
N THR A 55 0.70 -0.13 -6.08
CA THR A 55 1.59 -0.23 -4.92
C THR A 55 0.94 0.32 -3.67
N MET A 56 1.23 -0.31 -2.56
CA MET A 56 0.94 0.21 -1.22
C MET A 56 2.21 0.78 -0.60
N HIS A 57 2.06 1.74 0.27
CA HIS A 57 3.21 2.32 0.97
C HIS A 57 2.94 2.44 2.46
N ARG A 58 4.00 2.35 3.23
CA ARG A 58 4.00 2.52 4.68
C ARG A 58 5.18 3.40 5.08
N ARG A 59 4.98 4.17 6.10
CA ARG A 59 6.03 4.90 6.78
C ARG A 59 6.27 4.25 8.14
N ASP A 60 7.51 3.97 8.46
CA ASP A 60 7.87 3.54 9.80
C ASP A 60 7.89 4.74 10.78
N PRO A 61 7.72 4.50 12.08
CA PRO A 61 7.84 5.55 13.09
C PRO A 61 9.21 6.22 13.03
N PHE A 62 9.26 7.49 13.33
CA PHE A 62 10.50 8.26 13.45
C PHE A 62 10.49 9.10 14.72
N ASP A 63 11.65 9.55 15.16
CA ASP A 63 11.77 10.42 16.33
C ASP A 63 10.99 11.72 16.10
N GLY A 64 9.99 11.98 16.94
CA GLY A 64 9.15 13.17 16.85
C GLY A 64 9.88 14.47 17.09
N ALA A 65 11.06 14.44 17.72
CA ALA A 65 11.95 15.61 17.89
C ALA A 65 12.77 15.88 16.64
N ALA A 66 12.91 14.93 15.71
CA ALA A 66 13.66 15.11 14.48
C ALA A 66 12.86 15.98 13.50
N ARG A 67 13.56 16.92 12.87
CA ARG A 67 12.96 17.73 11.80
C ARG A 67 12.81 16.87 10.54
N ARG A 68 11.57 16.68 10.11
CA ARG A 68 11.25 15.97 8.88
C ARG A 68 10.27 16.79 8.06
N ILE A 69 10.74 17.26 6.92
CA ILE A 69 9.93 18.03 5.97
C ILE A 69 9.84 17.23 4.68
N MET A 70 8.62 16.88 4.28
CA MET A 70 8.33 16.14 3.06
C MET A 70 7.32 16.91 2.24
N HIS A 71 7.63 17.12 0.97
CA HIS A 71 6.70 17.67 0.00
C HIS A 71 6.08 16.53 -0.80
N ARG A 72 4.77 16.59 -1.01
CA ARG A 72 4.05 15.57 -1.75
C ARG A 72 3.14 16.21 -2.77
N THR A 73 3.18 15.67 -3.98
CA THR A 73 2.24 15.98 -5.05
C THR A 73 1.66 14.69 -5.61
N GLN A 74 0.54 14.80 -6.30
CA GLN A 74 -0.10 13.68 -6.98
C GLN A 74 -0.40 14.06 -8.41
N ILE A 75 -0.15 13.13 -9.32
CA ILE A 75 -0.55 13.26 -10.72
C ILE A 75 -1.96 12.69 -10.85
N LYS A 76 -2.89 13.50 -11.32
CA LYS A 76 -4.26 13.07 -11.56
C LYS A 76 -4.31 12.17 -12.79
N GLY A 77 -4.88 10.98 -12.65
CA GLY A 77 -5.12 10.09 -13.77
C GLY A 77 -6.29 10.53 -14.67
N SER A 78 -6.38 9.94 -15.83
CA SER A 78 -7.44 10.20 -16.81
C SER A 78 -8.76 9.52 -16.49
N GLY A 79 -8.77 8.56 -15.57
CA GLY A 79 -9.97 7.82 -15.18
C GLY A 79 -9.70 6.73 -14.15
N ARG A 80 -10.70 5.93 -13.88
CA ARG A 80 -10.55 4.78 -12.99
C ARG A 80 -9.73 3.68 -13.64
N PRO A 81 -8.91 2.94 -12.88
CA PRO A 81 -8.33 1.70 -13.39
C PRO A 81 -9.42 0.75 -13.88
N VAL A 82 -9.20 0.16 -15.03
CA VAL A 82 -10.12 -0.82 -15.61
C VAL A 82 -9.47 -2.19 -15.64
N ALA A 83 -10.29 -3.23 -15.63
CA ALA A 83 -9.79 -4.59 -15.78
C ALA A 83 -9.12 -4.75 -17.16
N PHE A 84 -8.08 -5.55 -17.18
CA PHE A 84 -7.44 -5.90 -18.44
C PHE A 84 -8.43 -6.70 -19.28
N ALA A 85 -8.72 -6.23 -20.47
CA ALA A 85 -9.54 -6.99 -21.42
C ALA A 85 -8.69 -8.16 -21.96
N VAL A 86 -9.16 -9.37 -21.73
CA VAL A 86 -8.53 -10.59 -22.23
C VAL A 86 -9.07 -10.93 -23.61
#